data_d784b71ae9e793e7d1e3c077ac2905c5
#
_entry.id   d784b71ae9e793e7d1e3c077ac2905c5
#
_cell.length_a   1.000
_cell.length_b   1.000
_cell.length_c   1.000
_cell.angle_alpha   90.00
_cell.angle_beta   90.00
_cell.angle_gamma   90.00
#
_symmetry.space_group_name_H-M   'P 1'
#
loop_
_entity.id
_entity.type
_entity.pdbx_description
1 polymer ?
#
loop_
_entity_poly.entity_id
_entity_poly.type
_entity_poly.pdbx_seq_one_letter_code
_entity_poly.pdbx_strand_id
1 'polypeptide(L)'
;RLAQKWSLKNKINLINSLSNHKGALLDIGAGTGNFCETSKQNSWDVYGVEPNEKAREIAAKKNIFLHQSIEDFKGQQFDVVTLWHVLEHLPDLENTIKAIQKLLKPNGVLIVAVPNYNSFDAKHYKRFWAAYDVPRHLWHFSQKSMSKLFSENMKLLKTKPMIFDSFYVSL
;
A
#
# COMPACT_ATOMS: atom_id res chain seq x y z
N ARG A 1 2.09 -17.49 10.14
CA ARG A 1 2.07 -17.96 8.73
C ARG A 1 0.65 -18.03 8.14
N LEU A 2 -0.37 -18.57 8.86
CA LEU A 2 -1.75 -18.65 8.33
C LEU A 2 -2.41 -17.28 8.16
N ALA A 3 -2.31 -16.41 9.17
CA ALA A 3 -2.86 -15.05 9.13
C ALA A 3 -2.25 -14.21 7.99
N GLN A 4 -0.94 -14.31 7.77
CA GLN A 4 -0.28 -13.63 6.66
C GLN A 4 -0.82 -14.11 5.29
N LYS A 5 -0.96 -15.42 5.09
CA LYS A 5 -1.53 -15.96 3.85
C LYS A 5 -2.96 -15.48 3.62
N TRP A 6 -3.74 -15.42 4.69
CA TRP A 6 -5.12 -14.94 4.63
C TRP A 6 -5.18 -13.43 4.28
N SER A 7 -4.32 -12.60 4.93
CA SER A 7 -4.21 -11.16 4.60
C SER A 7 -3.83 -10.96 3.13
N LEU A 8 -2.80 -11.66 2.63
CA LEU A 8 -2.39 -11.59 1.23
C LEU A 8 -3.52 -11.98 0.28
N LYS A 9 -4.26 -13.08 0.58
CA LYS A 9 -5.41 -13.51 -0.22
C LYS A 9 -6.50 -12.43 -0.28
N ASN A 10 -6.78 -11.76 0.85
CA ASN A 10 -7.76 -10.69 0.90
C ASN A 10 -7.33 -9.45 0.10
N LYS A 11 -6.04 -9.12 0.13
CA LYS A 11 -5.47 -8.04 -0.68
C LYS A 11 -5.66 -8.34 -2.17
N ILE A 12 -5.34 -9.56 -2.62
CA ILE A 12 -5.55 -10.00 -4.01
C ILE A 12 -7.02 -9.97 -4.40
N ASN A 13 -7.92 -10.49 -3.56
CA ASN A 13 -9.35 -10.45 -3.83
C ASN A 13 -9.88 -9.01 -3.96
N LEU A 14 -9.38 -8.09 -3.12
CA LEU A 14 -9.73 -6.67 -3.21
C LEU A 14 -9.31 -6.08 -4.55
N ILE A 15 -8.07 -6.30 -4.98
CA ILE A 15 -7.57 -5.80 -6.27
C ILE A 15 -8.41 -6.37 -7.41
N ASN A 16 -8.61 -7.68 -7.43
CA ASN A 16 -9.40 -8.35 -8.47
C ASN A 16 -10.86 -7.87 -8.52
N SER A 17 -11.41 -7.38 -7.40
CA SER A 17 -12.77 -6.83 -7.36
C SER A 17 -12.88 -5.38 -7.85
N LEU A 18 -11.77 -4.67 -7.95
CA LEU A 18 -11.71 -3.25 -8.33
C LEU A 18 -11.14 -3.05 -9.73
N SER A 19 -10.40 -4.01 -10.26
CA SER A 19 -9.85 -3.96 -11.61
C SER A 19 -10.63 -4.88 -12.55
N ASN A 20 -10.95 -4.39 -13.74
CA ASN A 20 -11.70 -5.14 -14.75
C ASN A 20 -10.86 -6.23 -15.46
N HIS A 21 -9.55 -6.15 -15.37
CA HIS A 21 -8.60 -7.10 -15.96
C HIS A 21 -7.32 -7.16 -15.13
N LYS A 22 -6.52 -8.18 -15.37
CA LYS A 22 -5.19 -8.30 -14.79
C LYS A 22 -4.17 -7.65 -15.72
N GLY A 23 -3.57 -6.57 -15.26
CA GLY A 23 -2.58 -5.80 -16.00
C GLY A 23 -1.32 -5.56 -15.16
N ALA A 24 -0.69 -4.43 -15.35
CA ALA A 24 0.49 -4.01 -14.59
C ALA A 24 0.10 -3.52 -13.19
N LEU A 25 0.71 -4.10 -12.16
CA LEU A 25 0.53 -3.75 -10.75
C LEU A 25 1.86 -3.26 -10.17
N LEU A 26 1.85 -2.08 -9.58
CA LEU A 26 2.98 -1.53 -8.82
C LEU A 26 2.68 -1.55 -7.32
N ASP A 27 3.54 -2.19 -6.54
CA ASP A 27 3.50 -2.16 -5.06
C ASP A 27 4.59 -1.24 -4.53
N ILE A 28 4.20 -0.14 -3.89
CA ILE A 28 5.14 0.83 -3.30
C ILE A 28 5.34 0.47 -1.83
N GLY A 29 6.61 0.31 -1.41
CA GLY A 29 6.97 -0.22 -0.09
C GLY A 29 6.77 -1.72 -0.01
N ALA A 30 7.23 -2.45 -1.03
CA ALA A 30 6.98 -3.87 -1.22
C ALA A 30 7.63 -4.78 -0.15
N GLY A 31 8.48 -4.23 0.71
CA GLY A 31 9.20 -4.97 1.75
C GLY A 31 9.97 -6.15 1.17
N THR A 32 9.77 -7.34 1.73
CA THR A 32 10.42 -8.56 1.26
C THR A 32 9.69 -9.23 0.07
N GLY A 33 8.81 -8.51 -0.62
CA GLY A 33 8.16 -8.96 -1.85
C GLY A 33 7.06 -10.01 -1.70
N ASN A 34 6.55 -10.26 -0.49
CA ASN A 34 5.53 -11.31 -0.29
C ASN A 34 4.22 -11.03 -1.04
N PHE A 35 3.81 -9.76 -1.08
CA PHE A 35 2.61 -9.36 -1.81
C PHE A 35 2.84 -9.40 -3.31
N CYS A 36 3.99 -8.95 -3.78
CA CYS A 36 4.41 -9.03 -5.18
C CYS A 36 4.44 -10.49 -5.66
N GLU A 37 5.03 -11.40 -4.88
CA GLU A 37 5.05 -12.84 -5.18
C GLU A 37 3.64 -13.41 -5.31
N THR A 38 2.76 -13.11 -4.35
CA THR A 38 1.36 -13.58 -4.37
C THR A 38 0.61 -12.98 -5.56
N SER A 39 0.83 -11.72 -5.91
CA SER A 39 0.21 -11.06 -7.07
C SER A 39 0.65 -11.70 -8.38
N LYS A 40 1.95 -12.00 -8.53
CA LYS A 40 2.52 -12.70 -9.68
C LYS A 40 1.91 -14.09 -9.85
N GLN A 41 1.75 -14.86 -8.76
CA GLN A 41 1.08 -16.17 -8.76
C GLN A 41 -0.41 -16.07 -9.15
N ASN A 42 -1.01 -14.89 -9.01
CA ASN A 42 -2.38 -14.60 -9.44
C ASN A 42 -2.44 -13.90 -10.82
N SER A 43 -1.39 -14.04 -11.64
CA SER A 43 -1.32 -13.58 -13.03
C SER A 43 -1.35 -12.07 -13.22
N TRP A 44 -0.88 -11.28 -12.23
CA TRP A 44 -0.56 -9.88 -12.40
C TRP A 44 0.85 -9.72 -12.98
N ASP A 45 1.04 -8.71 -13.84
CA ASP A 45 2.37 -8.23 -14.23
C ASP A 45 2.88 -7.29 -13.13
N VAL A 46 3.83 -7.77 -12.30
CA VAL A 46 4.11 -7.18 -11.00
C VAL A 46 5.43 -6.44 -10.99
N TYR A 47 5.35 -5.22 -10.52
CA TYR A 47 6.46 -4.31 -10.25
C TYR A 47 6.41 -3.91 -8.78
N GLY A 48 7.56 -3.56 -8.20
CA GLY A 48 7.60 -3.11 -6.81
C GLY A 48 8.75 -2.16 -6.54
N VAL A 49 8.53 -1.31 -5.55
CA VAL A 49 9.51 -0.36 -5.00
C VAL A 49 9.75 -0.67 -3.54
N GLU A 50 11.02 -0.78 -3.16
CA GLU A 50 11.45 -0.93 -1.78
C GLU A 50 12.81 -0.24 -1.59
N PRO A 51 12.89 0.82 -0.78
CA PRO A 51 14.15 1.53 -0.55
C PRO A 51 15.21 0.70 0.20
N ASN A 52 14.78 -0.24 1.05
CA ASN A 52 15.68 -1.04 1.87
C ASN A 52 16.34 -2.15 1.05
N GLU A 53 17.67 -2.08 0.90
CA GLU A 53 18.46 -3.04 0.13
C GLU A 53 18.32 -4.48 0.63
N LYS A 54 18.41 -4.70 1.96
CA LYS A 54 18.27 -6.04 2.54
C LYS A 54 16.89 -6.66 2.26
N ALA A 55 15.84 -5.84 2.24
CA ALA A 55 14.50 -6.30 1.88
C ALA A 55 14.43 -6.70 0.39
N ARG A 56 15.05 -5.91 -0.50
CA ARG A 56 15.16 -6.25 -1.94
C ARG A 56 15.95 -7.54 -2.17
N GLU A 57 17.05 -7.77 -1.43
CA GLU A 57 17.81 -9.02 -1.51
C GLU A 57 16.98 -10.24 -1.11
N ILE A 58 16.14 -10.11 -0.07
CA ILE A 58 15.22 -11.18 0.35
C ILE A 58 14.15 -11.43 -0.73
N ALA A 59 13.63 -10.38 -1.34
CA ALA A 59 12.67 -10.51 -2.44
C ALA A 59 13.30 -11.19 -3.66
N ALA A 60 14.55 -10.84 -4.00
CA ALA A 60 15.28 -11.42 -5.12
C ALA A 60 15.46 -12.94 -4.99
N LYS A 61 15.64 -13.47 -3.77
CA LYS A 61 15.67 -14.93 -3.49
C LYS A 61 14.36 -15.65 -3.84
N LYS A 62 13.26 -14.90 -4.02
CA LYS A 62 11.94 -15.41 -4.46
C LYS A 62 11.67 -15.10 -5.94
N ASN A 63 12.68 -14.68 -6.70
CA ASN A 63 12.55 -14.20 -8.08
C ASN A 63 11.59 -13.01 -8.22
N ILE A 64 11.56 -12.13 -7.20
CA ILE A 64 10.87 -10.84 -7.20
C ILE A 64 11.95 -9.74 -7.17
N PHE A 65 12.10 -9.05 -8.32
CA PHE A 65 13.06 -7.98 -8.46
C PHE A 65 12.38 -6.65 -8.19
N LEU A 66 12.85 -5.94 -7.15
CA LEU A 66 12.28 -4.67 -6.70
C LEU A 66 13.21 -3.52 -7.04
N HIS A 67 12.63 -2.42 -7.46
CA HIS A 67 13.33 -1.15 -7.69
C HIS A 67 13.55 -0.41 -6.36
N GLN A 68 14.52 0.50 -6.37
CA GLN A 68 14.81 1.30 -5.17
C GLN A 68 13.83 2.46 -4.99
N SER A 69 13.36 3.03 -6.10
CA SER A 69 12.58 4.28 -6.10
C SER A 69 11.48 4.27 -7.14
N ILE A 70 10.44 5.10 -6.93
CA ILE A 70 9.37 5.32 -7.91
C ILE A 70 9.86 6.07 -9.16
N GLU A 71 10.95 6.81 -9.05
CA GLU A 71 11.60 7.50 -10.17
C GLU A 71 12.10 6.55 -11.26
N ASP A 72 12.38 5.29 -10.91
CA ASP A 72 12.78 4.24 -11.86
C ASP A 72 11.68 3.90 -12.85
N PHE A 73 10.43 4.28 -12.56
CA PHE A 73 9.25 4.06 -13.40
C PHE A 73 8.78 5.32 -14.15
N LYS A 74 9.65 6.31 -14.32
CA LYS A 74 9.28 7.56 -15.00
C LYS A 74 8.82 7.29 -16.43
N GLY A 75 7.57 7.69 -16.73
CA GLY A 75 6.93 7.46 -18.03
C GLY A 75 6.20 6.13 -18.18
N GLN A 76 6.29 5.23 -17.20
CA GLN A 76 5.51 4.01 -17.14
C GLN A 76 4.20 4.24 -16.36
N GLN A 77 3.14 3.54 -16.74
CA GLN A 77 1.85 3.63 -16.06
C GLN A 77 1.30 2.24 -15.74
N PHE A 78 0.55 2.16 -14.63
CA PHE A 78 0.05 0.92 -14.05
C PHE A 78 -1.48 0.90 -13.99
N ASP A 79 -2.05 -0.29 -14.12
CA ASP A 79 -3.49 -0.50 -13.94
C ASP A 79 -3.87 -0.41 -12.46
N VAL A 80 -2.98 -0.87 -11.58
CA VAL A 80 -3.15 -0.81 -10.13
C VAL A 80 -1.86 -0.33 -9.46
N VAL A 81 -1.97 0.60 -8.52
CA VAL A 81 -0.89 0.99 -7.61
C VAL A 81 -1.34 0.71 -6.18
N THR A 82 -0.49 0.09 -5.38
CA THR A 82 -0.78 -0.25 -3.98
C THR A 82 0.24 0.34 -3.02
N LEU A 83 -0.23 0.81 -1.85
CA LEU A 83 0.57 1.22 -0.69
C LEU A 83 -0.03 0.56 0.57
N TRP A 84 0.66 -0.41 1.12
CA TRP A 84 0.24 -1.13 2.32
C TRP A 84 1.05 -0.67 3.53
N HIS A 85 0.52 0.26 4.32
CA HIS A 85 1.21 0.86 5.47
C HIS A 85 2.54 1.53 5.09
N VAL A 86 2.49 2.43 4.14
CA VAL A 86 3.66 3.14 3.59
C VAL A 86 3.45 4.66 3.63
N LEU A 87 2.24 5.13 3.31
CA LEU A 87 1.97 6.56 3.13
C LEU A 87 2.26 7.37 4.40
N GLU A 88 2.04 6.77 5.58
CA GLU A 88 2.31 7.35 6.89
C GLU A 88 3.79 7.61 7.18
N HIS A 89 4.69 6.95 6.44
CA HIS A 89 6.14 7.07 6.60
C HIS A 89 6.79 8.06 5.63
N LEU A 90 6.07 8.54 4.61
CA LEU A 90 6.66 9.32 3.53
C LEU A 90 6.87 10.78 3.95
N PRO A 91 8.10 11.31 3.88
CA PRO A 91 8.40 12.67 4.36
C PRO A 91 7.73 13.76 3.51
N ASP A 92 7.69 13.58 2.20
CA ASP A 92 7.10 14.53 1.25
C ASP A 92 5.80 13.97 0.68
N LEU A 93 4.73 14.13 1.46
CA LEU A 93 3.43 13.55 1.14
C LEU A 93 2.84 14.12 -0.16
N GLU A 94 2.91 15.44 -0.35
CA GLU A 94 2.27 16.11 -1.48
C GLU A 94 2.92 15.73 -2.82
N ASN A 95 4.25 15.82 -2.91
CA ASN A 95 4.95 15.46 -4.13
C ASN A 95 4.88 13.96 -4.42
N THR A 96 4.89 13.13 -3.37
CA THR A 96 4.70 11.69 -3.54
C THR A 96 3.32 11.35 -4.09
N ILE A 97 2.25 11.99 -3.62
CA ILE A 97 0.90 11.79 -4.17
C ILE A 97 0.83 12.20 -5.64
N LYS A 98 1.39 13.36 -5.99
CA LYS A 98 1.46 13.81 -7.39
C LYS A 98 2.25 12.84 -8.28
N ALA A 99 3.33 12.26 -7.76
CA ALA A 99 4.09 11.24 -8.47
C ALA A 99 3.28 9.95 -8.66
N ILE A 100 2.62 9.45 -7.62
CA ILE A 100 1.76 8.26 -7.68
C ILE A 100 0.62 8.45 -8.68
N GLN A 101 -0.01 9.62 -8.72
CA GLN A 101 -1.08 9.92 -9.68
C GLN A 101 -0.60 9.81 -11.13
N LYS A 102 0.64 10.22 -11.43
CA LYS A 102 1.24 10.11 -12.77
C LYS A 102 1.57 8.67 -13.17
N LEU A 103 1.77 7.79 -12.19
CA LEU A 103 2.01 6.36 -12.41
C LEU A 103 0.74 5.56 -12.69
N LEU A 104 -0.44 6.14 -12.51
CA LEU A 104 -1.71 5.47 -12.82
C LEU A 104 -2.10 5.69 -14.26
N LYS A 105 -2.55 4.63 -14.92
CA LYS A 105 -3.26 4.73 -16.21
C LYS A 105 -4.58 5.49 -16.04
N PRO A 106 -5.17 6.04 -17.13
CA PRO A 106 -6.57 6.47 -17.11
C PRO A 106 -7.45 5.30 -16.61
N ASN A 107 -8.31 5.58 -15.63
CA ASN A 107 -9.13 4.59 -14.91
C ASN A 107 -8.34 3.55 -14.08
N GLY A 108 -7.06 3.76 -13.86
CA GLY A 108 -6.25 2.95 -12.95
C GLY A 108 -6.73 3.06 -11.50
N VAL A 109 -6.46 2.03 -10.71
CA VAL A 109 -6.92 1.93 -9.32
C VAL A 109 -5.77 2.16 -8.35
N LEU A 110 -5.93 3.11 -7.43
CA LEU A 110 -5.05 3.30 -6.30
C LEU A 110 -5.64 2.65 -5.05
N ILE A 111 -4.86 1.83 -4.37
CA ILE A 111 -5.24 1.22 -3.09
C ILE A 111 -4.23 1.67 -2.02
N VAL A 112 -4.74 2.34 -0.99
CA VAL A 112 -3.91 2.81 0.14
C VAL A 112 -4.48 2.26 1.44
N ALA A 113 -3.64 1.58 2.21
CA ALA A 113 -3.94 1.17 3.57
C ALA A 113 -3.07 1.96 4.54
N VAL A 114 -3.70 2.62 5.49
CA VAL A 114 -3.05 3.41 6.56
C VAL A 114 -3.77 3.23 7.89
N PRO A 115 -3.11 3.39 9.04
CA PRO A 115 -3.76 3.44 10.33
C PRO A 115 -4.77 4.60 10.41
N ASN A 116 -5.95 4.32 10.98
CA ASN A 116 -6.99 5.33 11.18
C ASN A 116 -7.04 5.76 12.65
N TYR A 117 -6.57 6.97 12.97
CA TYR A 117 -6.56 7.48 14.35
C TYR A 117 -7.98 7.70 14.95
N ASN A 118 -9.03 7.60 14.13
CA ASN A 118 -10.43 7.59 14.59
C ASN A 118 -10.99 6.18 14.75
N SER A 119 -10.16 5.13 14.65
CA SER A 119 -10.57 3.74 14.86
C SER A 119 -11.02 3.49 16.31
N PHE A 120 -11.70 2.36 16.53
CA PHE A 120 -12.02 1.88 17.87
C PHE A 120 -10.76 1.71 18.72
N ASP A 121 -9.72 1.06 18.19
CA ASP A 121 -8.47 0.80 18.89
C ASP A 121 -7.77 2.12 19.29
N ALA A 122 -7.71 3.08 18.38
CA ALA A 122 -7.14 4.40 18.68
C ALA A 122 -7.88 5.12 19.83
N LYS A 123 -9.20 5.01 19.86
CA LYS A 123 -10.03 5.57 20.94
C LYS A 123 -9.87 4.81 22.26
N HIS A 124 -9.73 3.49 22.19
CA HIS A 124 -9.57 2.62 23.36
C HIS A 124 -8.20 2.79 24.00
N TYR A 125 -7.12 2.63 23.22
CA TYR A 125 -5.74 2.70 23.73
C TYR A 125 -5.22 4.13 23.90
N LYS A 126 -5.89 5.12 23.30
CA LYS A 126 -5.53 6.55 23.39
C LYS A 126 -4.05 6.77 23.03
N ARG A 127 -3.28 7.45 23.88
CA ARG A 127 -1.84 7.72 23.67
C ARG A 127 -0.95 6.48 23.59
N PHE A 128 -1.47 5.33 24.01
CA PHE A 128 -0.74 4.05 23.98
C PHE A 128 -1.05 3.22 22.72
N TRP A 129 -1.87 3.73 21.80
CA TRP A 129 -2.15 3.02 20.57
C TRP A 129 -0.88 2.83 19.74
N ALA A 130 -0.51 1.55 19.51
CA ALA A 130 0.75 1.19 18.87
C ALA A 130 0.91 1.79 17.46
N ALA A 131 -0.21 2.01 16.73
CA ALA A 131 -0.16 2.57 15.39
C ALA A 131 0.08 4.10 15.34
N TYR A 132 0.25 4.78 16.47
CA TYR A 132 0.84 6.11 16.44
C TYR A 132 2.31 6.06 16.03
N ASP A 133 3.06 5.06 16.50
CA ASP A 133 4.42 4.72 16.08
C ASP A 133 5.37 5.91 15.86
N VAL A 134 5.32 6.88 16.76
CA VAL A 134 6.16 8.09 16.70
C VAL A 134 7.61 7.75 17.09
N PRO A 135 8.62 8.21 16.37
CA PRO A 135 8.60 9.16 15.24
C PRO A 135 8.55 8.52 13.83
N ARG A 136 8.33 7.23 13.69
CA ARG A 136 8.34 6.56 12.39
C ARG A 136 7.15 6.92 11.51
N HIS A 137 5.95 7.06 12.12
CA HIS A 137 4.78 7.60 11.44
C HIS A 137 4.83 9.13 11.48
N LEU A 138 5.09 9.73 10.34
CA LEU A 138 5.14 11.18 10.17
C LEU A 138 3.74 11.79 10.03
N TRP A 139 2.77 10.95 9.59
CA TRP A 139 1.40 11.36 9.31
C TRP A 139 0.40 10.43 9.99
N HIS A 140 -0.67 11.03 10.52
CA HIS A 140 -1.80 10.28 11.08
C HIS A 140 -3.06 10.59 10.30
N PHE A 141 -3.71 9.56 9.79
CA PHE A 141 -4.84 9.70 8.88
C PHE A 141 -6.18 9.32 9.51
N SER A 142 -7.23 9.96 8.99
CA SER A 142 -8.62 9.56 9.15
C SER A 142 -9.24 9.26 7.79
N GLN A 143 -10.41 8.62 7.75
CA GLN A 143 -11.13 8.44 6.48
C GLN A 143 -11.39 9.77 5.77
N LYS A 144 -11.76 10.82 6.54
CA LYS A 144 -12.03 12.17 6.01
C LYS A 144 -10.77 12.81 5.42
N SER A 145 -9.61 12.72 6.11
CA SER A 145 -8.37 13.28 5.59
C SER A 145 -7.88 12.54 4.35
N MET A 146 -8.01 11.20 4.31
CA MET A 146 -7.67 10.40 3.12
C MET A 146 -8.53 10.76 1.91
N SER A 147 -9.85 10.86 2.08
CA SER A 147 -10.74 11.30 0.99
C SER A 147 -10.37 12.67 0.45
N LYS A 148 -10.02 13.62 1.33
CA LYS A 148 -9.63 14.97 0.93
C LYS A 148 -8.29 14.98 0.20
N LEU A 149 -7.34 14.16 0.64
CA LEU A 149 -5.98 14.09 0.11
C LEU A 149 -5.92 13.71 -1.39
N PHE A 150 -6.87 12.89 -1.84
CA PHE A 150 -6.94 12.40 -3.22
C PHE A 150 -8.10 12.99 -4.05
N SER A 151 -8.84 13.98 -3.51
CA SER A 151 -10.10 14.44 -4.11
C SER A 151 -9.96 15.21 -5.42
N GLU A 152 -8.81 15.81 -5.72
CA GLU A 152 -8.67 16.66 -6.90
C GLU A 152 -8.77 15.89 -8.23
N ASN A 153 -8.14 14.70 -8.30
CA ASN A 153 -8.02 13.96 -9.56
C ASN A 153 -8.49 12.51 -9.46
N MET A 154 -9.02 12.11 -8.31
CA MET A 154 -9.40 10.72 -8.04
C MET A 154 -10.75 10.64 -7.36
N LYS A 155 -11.54 9.63 -7.76
CA LYS A 155 -12.82 9.33 -7.13
C LYS A 155 -12.65 8.23 -6.10
N LEU A 156 -13.11 8.45 -4.87
CA LEU A 156 -13.17 7.38 -3.86
C LEU A 156 -14.18 6.32 -4.30
N LEU A 157 -13.69 5.11 -4.52
CA LEU A 157 -14.52 3.96 -4.91
C LEU A 157 -15.06 3.24 -3.69
N LYS A 158 -14.21 3.00 -2.68
CA LYS A 158 -14.56 2.19 -1.52
C LYS A 158 -13.64 2.46 -0.34
N THR A 159 -14.19 2.44 0.86
CA THR A 159 -13.43 2.33 2.12
C THR A 159 -13.74 0.99 2.77
N LYS A 160 -12.71 0.26 3.20
CA LYS A 160 -12.85 -1.05 3.82
C LYS A 160 -11.96 -1.17 5.05
N PRO A 161 -12.45 -1.66 6.21
CA PRO A 161 -11.59 -1.94 7.35
C PRO A 161 -10.70 -3.15 7.06
N MET A 162 -9.44 -3.06 7.50
CA MET A 162 -8.47 -4.16 7.44
C MET A 162 -8.28 -4.74 8.84
N ILE A 163 -9.27 -5.48 9.32
CA ILE A 163 -9.37 -5.96 10.71
C ILE A 163 -8.15 -6.81 11.11
N PHE A 164 -7.56 -7.57 10.20
CA PHE A 164 -6.44 -8.47 10.51
C PHE A 164 -5.08 -7.76 10.55
N ASP A 165 -4.92 -6.65 9.86
CA ASP A 165 -3.69 -5.86 9.95
C ASP A 165 -3.60 -5.14 11.31
N SER A 166 -4.74 -4.83 11.94
CA SER A 166 -4.79 -4.23 13.29
C SER A 166 -4.28 -5.18 14.39
N PHE A 167 -4.44 -6.49 14.26
CA PHE A 167 -3.90 -7.46 15.22
C PHE A 167 -2.37 -7.48 15.29
N TYR A 168 -1.68 -7.13 14.23
CA TYR A 168 -0.21 -7.03 14.22
C TYR A 168 0.31 -5.72 14.81
N VAL A 169 -0.52 -4.71 14.88
CA VAL A 169 -0.15 -3.37 15.35
C VAL A 169 -0.59 -3.15 16.81
N SER A 170 -1.52 -3.95 17.31
CA SER A 170 -2.11 -3.79 18.66
C SER A 170 -1.59 -4.78 19.69
N LEU A 171 -0.71 -5.70 19.33
CA LEU A 171 0.02 -6.62 20.23
C LEU A 171 1.43 -6.12 20.46
#